data_3d7a77e7e32716914e41e8669fa23d92
#
_entry.id   3d7a77e7e32716914e41e8669fa23d92
#
_cell.length_a   1.000
_cell.length_b   1.000
_cell.length_c   1.000
_cell.angle_alpha   90.00
_cell.angle_beta   90.00
_cell.angle_gamma   90.00
#
_symmetry.space_group_name_H-M   'P 1'
#
loop_
_entity.id
_entity.type
_entity.pdbx_description
1 polymer ?
#
loop_
_entity_poly.entity_id
_entity_poly.type
_entity_poly.pdbx_seq_one_letter_code
_entity_poly.pdbx_strand_id
1 'polypeptide(L)'
;MQQGIPVELSPSKVQEHIAAGEKFCMIDVREPWEFQTAAIAGSNLVPMGSVPNRLQELEAQADQSPLLVICHHGVRSLNVVQWLRHQGLENCTSLIGGIDQWSRDIDATVPRY
;
A
#
# COMPACT_ATOMS: atom_id res chain seq x y z
N MET A 1 23.65 -7.43 -4.62
CA MET A 1 22.39 -7.99 -4.19
C MET A 1 21.43 -6.87 -3.81
N GLN A 2 20.23 -7.02 -4.20
CA GLN A 2 19.25 -5.99 -3.95
C GLN A 2 18.77 -6.00 -2.51
N GLN A 3 18.69 -4.83 -1.91
CA GLN A 3 18.09 -4.67 -0.60
C GLN A 3 16.59 -4.90 -0.68
N GLY A 4 16.04 -5.61 0.28
CA GLY A 4 14.61 -5.75 0.39
C GLY A 4 13.97 -4.43 0.83
N ILE A 5 12.74 -4.18 0.40
CA ILE A 5 12.01 -3.02 0.85
C ILE A 5 11.60 -3.24 2.32
N PRO A 6 11.62 -2.19 3.17
CA PRO A 6 11.19 -2.32 4.56
C PRO A 6 9.73 -2.77 4.68
N VAL A 7 9.38 -3.36 5.81
CA VAL A 7 8.00 -3.84 6.01
C VAL A 7 6.99 -2.70 6.02
N GLU A 8 7.43 -1.49 6.36
CA GLU A 8 6.58 -0.30 6.29
C GLU A 8 7.41 0.93 5.97
N LEU A 9 6.79 1.91 5.32
CA LEU A 9 7.41 3.16 4.93
C LEU A 9 6.49 4.31 5.30
N SER A 10 7.08 5.43 5.76
CA SER A 10 6.32 6.65 6.01
C SER A 10 5.88 7.29 4.68
N PRO A 11 4.83 8.14 4.72
CA PRO A 11 4.43 8.88 3.52
C PRO A 11 5.58 9.68 2.91
N SER A 12 6.41 10.32 3.73
CA SER A 12 7.53 11.10 3.20
C SER A 12 8.57 10.22 2.51
N LYS A 13 8.82 9.01 3.02
CA LYS A 13 9.74 8.07 2.37
C LYS A 13 9.18 7.57 1.05
N VAL A 14 7.88 7.28 1.01
CA VAL A 14 7.22 6.90 -0.25
C VAL A 14 7.37 8.03 -1.26
N GLN A 15 7.15 9.27 -0.84
CA GLN A 15 7.27 10.42 -1.72
C GLN A 15 8.69 10.59 -2.23
N GLU A 16 9.71 10.34 -1.40
CA GLU A 16 11.10 10.37 -1.83
C GLU A 16 11.38 9.36 -2.93
N HIS A 17 10.85 8.14 -2.80
CA HIS A 17 11.01 7.10 -3.82
C HIS A 17 10.35 7.53 -5.13
N ILE A 18 9.15 8.08 -5.06
CA ILE A 18 8.41 8.54 -6.24
C ILE A 18 9.17 9.69 -6.91
N ALA A 19 9.69 10.64 -6.12
CA ALA A 19 10.46 11.75 -6.65
C ALA A 19 11.76 11.29 -7.33
N ALA A 20 12.31 10.15 -6.91
CA ALA A 20 13.48 9.56 -7.52
C ALA A 20 13.17 8.74 -8.78
N GLY A 21 11.90 8.73 -9.21
CA GLY A 21 11.50 8.00 -10.41
C GLY A 21 11.07 6.55 -10.17
N GLU A 22 11.04 6.12 -8.92
CA GLU A 22 10.60 4.77 -8.59
C GLU A 22 9.09 4.69 -8.55
N LYS A 23 8.56 3.50 -8.85
CA LYS A 23 7.12 3.30 -8.91
C LYS A 23 6.67 2.28 -7.90
N PHE A 24 5.47 2.49 -7.37
CA PHE A 24 4.79 1.52 -6.52
C PHE A 24 3.52 1.03 -7.20
N CYS A 25 3.15 -0.21 -6.95
CA CYS A 25 1.80 -0.68 -7.24
C CYS A 25 0.99 -0.47 -5.96
N MET A 26 0.08 0.49 -5.97
CA MET A 26 -0.67 0.85 -4.77
C MET A 26 -1.89 -0.03 -4.61
N ILE A 27 -1.98 -0.75 -3.50
CA ILE A 27 -3.04 -1.70 -3.19
C ILE A 27 -3.77 -1.22 -1.94
N ASP A 28 -5.03 -0.83 -2.11
CA ASP A 28 -5.87 -0.35 -1.00
C ASP A 28 -6.70 -1.52 -0.47
N VAL A 29 -6.47 -1.89 0.80
CA VAL A 29 -7.12 -3.07 1.39
C VAL A 29 -8.31 -2.72 2.27
N ARG A 30 -8.81 -1.48 2.16
CA ARG A 30 -9.99 -1.04 2.88
C ARG A 30 -11.27 -1.59 2.26
N GLU A 31 -12.40 -1.24 2.86
CA GLU A 31 -13.70 -1.61 2.32
C GLU A 31 -14.11 -0.71 1.16
N PRO A 32 -14.99 -1.18 0.26
CA PRO A 32 -15.42 -0.37 -0.88
C PRO A 32 -15.98 1.01 -0.49
N TRP A 33 -16.75 1.11 0.60
CA TRP A 33 -17.31 2.40 1.00
C TRP A 33 -16.21 3.38 1.42
N GLU A 34 -15.13 2.88 2.03
CA GLU A 34 -14.01 3.73 2.39
C GLU A 34 -13.31 4.26 1.15
N PHE A 35 -13.11 3.40 0.16
CA PHE A 35 -12.45 3.76 -1.09
C PHE A 35 -13.25 4.81 -1.86
N GLN A 36 -14.57 4.72 -1.80
CA GLN A 36 -15.44 5.71 -2.43
C GLN A 36 -15.42 7.04 -1.68
N THR A 37 -15.21 7.01 -0.37
CA THR A 37 -15.15 8.22 0.45
C THR A 37 -13.86 8.99 0.22
N ALA A 38 -12.74 8.30 0.12
CA ALA A 38 -11.43 8.91 -0.10
C ALA A 38 -10.48 7.85 -0.63
N ALA A 39 -9.65 8.19 -1.61
CA ALA A 39 -8.66 7.27 -2.16
C ALA A 39 -7.46 8.04 -2.68
N ILE A 40 -6.29 7.41 -2.65
CA ILE A 40 -5.09 7.96 -3.27
C ILE A 40 -5.17 7.68 -4.77
N ALA A 41 -4.93 8.69 -5.60
CA ALA A 41 -4.97 8.53 -7.05
C ALA A 41 -3.98 7.46 -7.48
N GLY A 42 -4.42 6.57 -8.36
CA GLY A 42 -3.59 5.49 -8.86
C GLY A 42 -3.63 4.21 -8.02
N SER A 43 -4.35 4.22 -6.89
CA SER A 43 -4.49 3.02 -6.07
C SER A 43 -5.60 2.11 -6.62
N ASN A 44 -5.44 0.81 -6.35
CA ASN A 44 -6.40 -0.22 -6.74
C ASN A 44 -7.01 -0.83 -5.50
N LEU A 45 -8.32 -0.98 -5.49
CA LEU A 45 -9.03 -1.56 -4.35
C LEU A 45 -8.92 -3.08 -4.38
N VAL A 46 -8.35 -3.64 -3.32
CA VAL A 46 -8.28 -5.08 -3.09
C VAL A 46 -8.65 -5.29 -1.61
N PRO A 47 -9.95 -5.35 -1.29
CA PRO A 47 -10.34 -5.48 0.12
C PRO A 47 -9.60 -6.59 0.83
N MET A 48 -9.27 -6.37 2.10
CA MET A 48 -8.42 -7.28 2.86
C MET A 48 -8.90 -8.73 2.78
N GLY A 49 -10.22 -8.95 2.82
CA GLY A 49 -10.78 -10.29 2.76
C GLY A 49 -10.59 -10.99 1.42
N SER A 50 -10.30 -10.25 0.35
CA SER A 50 -10.09 -10.85 -0.98
C SER A 50 -8.61 -11.10 -1.29
N VAL A 51 -7.68 -10.65 -0.43
CA VAL A 51 -6.26 -10.75 -0.69
C VAL A 51 -5.80 -12.19 -0.92
N PRO A 52 -6.20 -13.18 -0.09
CA PRO A 52 -5.76 -14.55 -0.33
C PRO A 52 -6.15 -15.10 -1.70
N ASN A 53 -7.35 -14.76 -2.18
CA ASN A 53 -7.83 -15.25 -3.47
C ASN A 53 -7.14 -14.56 -4.66
N ARG A 54 -6.45 -13.47 -4.41
CA ARG A 54 -5.77 -12.70 -5.46
C ARG A 54 -4.26 -12.76 -5.33
N LEU A 55 -3.74 -13.71 -4.56
CA LEU A 55 -2.32 -13.79 -4.28
C LEU A 55 -1.47 -13.90 -5.55
N GLN A 56 -1.88 -14.74 -6.52
CA GLN A 56 -1.11 -14.90 -7.76
C GLN A 56 -1.04 -13.59 -8.55
N GLU A 57 -2.15 -12.87 -8.61
CA GLU A 57 -2.19 -11.58 -9.29
C GLU A 57 -1.27 -10.58 -8.60
N LEU A 58 -1.29 -10.55 -7.27
CA LEU A 58 -0.45 -9.64 -6.50
C LEU A 58 1.03 -9.99 -6.64
N GLU A 59 1.36 -11.28 -6.71
CA GLU A 59 2.73 -11.71 -6.96
C GLU A 59 3.23 -11.24 -8.31
N ALA A 60 2.40 -11.35 -9.35
CA ALA A 60 2.76 -10.87 -10.68
C ALA A 60 2.99 -9.36 -10.69
N GLN A 61 2.15 -8.61 -9.98
CA GLN A 61 2.31 -7.17 -9.86
C GLN A 61 3.59 -6.81 -9.11
N ALA A 62 3.91 -7.55 -8.05
CA ALA A 62 5.11 -7.30 -7.25
C ALA A 62 6.40 -7.59 -8.03
N ASP A 63 6.33 -8.42 -9.08
CA ASP A 63 7.48 -8.64 -9.96
C ASP A 63 7.81 -7.39 -10.77
N GLN A 64 6.84 -6.51 -10.98
CA GLN A 64 7.03 -5.28 -11.76
C GLN A 64 7.41 -4.10 -10.87
N SER A 65 6.78 -3.97 -9.70
CA SER A 65 6.99 -2.85 -8.78
C SER A 65 6.61 -3.28 -7.38
N PRO A 66 7.26 -2.71 -6.34
CA PRO A 66 6.85 -3.03 -4.97
C PRO A 66 5.38 -2.69 -4.74
N LEU A 67 4.69 -3.54 -4.00
CA LEU A 67 3.33 -3.24 -3.58
C LEU A 67 3.36 -2.29 -2.40
N LEU A 68 2.67 -1.16 -2.51
CA LEU A 68 2.44 -0.26 -1.39
C LEU A 68 1.02 -0.53 -0.90
N VAL A 69 0.90 -1.13 0.27
CA VAL A 69 -0.38 -1.54 0.83
C VAL A 69 -0.92 -0.43 1.72
N ILE A 70 -2.15 -0.02 1.48
CA ILE A 70 -2.77 1.16 2.09
C ILE A 70 -4.01 0.75 2.85
N CYS A 71 -4.18 1.30 4.06
CA CYS A 71 -5.45 1.23 4.77
C CYS A 71 -5.72 2.59 5.41
N HIS A 72 -6.63 2.67 6.40
CA HIS A 72 -7.00 3.96 7.00
C HIS A 72 -5.85 4.54 7.83
N HIS A 73 -5.31 3.74 8.77
CA HIS A 73 -4.29 4.21 9.72
C HIS A 73 -3.02 3.36 9.76
N GLY A 74 -2.90 2.34 8.90
CA GLY A 74 -1.69 1.54 8.82
C GLY A 74 -1.73 0.19 9.51
N VAL A 75 -2.80 -0.14 10.24
CA VAL A 75 -2.88 -1.41 10.98
C VAL A 75 -3.26 -2.57 10.06
N ARG A 76 -4.36 -2.43 9.32
CA ARG A 76 -4.80 -3.48 8.39
C ARG A 76 -3.75 -3.76 7.32
N SER A 77 -3.14 -2.69 6.79
CA SER A 77 -2.13 -2.82 5.75
C SER A 77 -0.88 -3.52 6.25
N LEU A 78 -0.46 -3.24 7.48
CA LEU A 78 0.69 -3.92 8.05
C LEU A 78 0.42 -5.42 8.23
N ASN A 79 -0.79 -5.77 8.69
CA ASN A 79 -1.18 -7.18 8.80
C ASN A 79 -1.17 -7.88 7.45
N VAL A 80 -1.64 -7.20 6.40
CA VAL A 80 -1.63 -7.75 5.04
C VAL A 80 -0.20 -7.97 4.56
N VAL A 81 0.69 -6.99 4.77
CA VAL A 81 2.09 -7.11 4.36
C VAL A 81 2.77 -8.27 5.07
N GLN A 82 2.53 -8.41 6.36
CA GLN A 82 3.12 -9.51 7.13
C GLN A 82 2.63 -10.86 6.60
N TRP A 83 1.33 -10.96 6.28
CA TRP A 83 0.78 -12.18 5.73
C TRP A 83 1.36 -12.49 4.34
N LEU A 84 1.44 -11.47 3.47
CA LEU A 84 2.01 -11.63 2.13
C LEU A 84 3.44 -12.12 2.20
N ARG A 85 4.26 -11.53 3.06
CA ARG A 85 5.64 -11.94 3.22
C ARG A 85 5.76 -13.38 3.72
N HIS A 86 4.84 -13.77 4.59
CA HIS A 86 4.78 -15.14 5.07
C HIS A 86 4.43 -16.12 3.95
N GLN A 87 3.71 -15.66 2.92
CA GLN A 87 3.41 -16.46 1.74
C GLN A 87 4.53 -16.43 0.70
N GLY A 88 5.64 -15.74 0.98
CA GLY A 88 6.77 -15.65 0.05
C GLY A 88 6.78 -14.40 -0.82
N LEU A 89 5.75 -13.54 -0.73
CA LEU A 89 5.73 -12.28 -1.47
C LEU A 89 6.38 -11.21 -0.60
N GLU A 90 7.68 -10.95 -0.83
CA GLU A 90 8.44 -10.05 0.01
C GLU A 90 8.52 -8.61 -0.50
N ASN A 91 8.22 -8.39 -1.79
CA ASN A 91 8.31 -7.06 -2.39
C ASN A 91 7.04 -6.25 -2.13
N CYS A 92 6.76 -6.01 -0.86
CA CYS A 92 5.60 -5.25 -0.42
C CYS A 92 5.93 -4.49 0.86
N THR A 93 5.24 -3.37 1.05
CA THR A 93 5.44 -2.51 2.20
C THR A 93 4.11 -1.89 2.60
N SER A 94 3.95 -1.59 3.89
CA SER A 94 2.76 -0.94 4.42
C SER A 94 2.99 0.56 4.53
N LEU A 95 1.99 1.36 4.14
CA LEU A 95 2.05 2.81 4.30
C LEU A 95 1.78 3.16 5.76
N ILE A 96 2.79 3.66 6.47
CA ILE A 96 2.66 4.08 7.87
C ILE A 96 1.60 5.17 7.97
N GLY A 97 0.70 5.02 8.94
CA GLY A 97 -0.37 5.99 9.17
C GLY A 97 -1.48 5.98 8.13
N GLY A 98 -1.33 5.18 7.08
CA GLY A 98 -2.35 4.97 6.07
C GLY A 98 -2.73 6.23 5.31
N ILE A 99 -3.92 6.18 4.72
CA ILE A 99 -4.43 7.30 3.93
C ILE A 99 -4.64 8.55 4.80
N ASP A 100 -4.90 8.39 6.10
CA ASP A 100 -5.07 9.52 7.00
C ASP A 100 -3.79 10.35 7.10
N GLN A 101 -2.65 9.71 7.33
CA GLN A 101 -1.39 10.43 7.40
C GLN A 101 -0.96 10.95 6.03
N TRP A 102 -1.24 10.20 4.97
CA TRP A 102 -0.98 10.65 3.60
C TRP A 102 -1.70 11.97 3.33
N SER A 103 -2.98 12.05 3.71
CA SER A 103 -3.77 13.26 3.53
C SER A 103 -3.17 14.44 4.29
N ARG A 104 -2.71 14.21 5.52
CA ARG A 104 -2.16 15.28 6.35
C ARG A 104 -0.80 15.77 5.85
N ASP A 105 0.05 14.85 5.40
CA ASP A 105 1.45 15.15 5.15
C ASP A 105 1.79 15.37 3.67
N ILE A 106 1.07 14.71 2.76
CA ILE A 106 1.44 14.68 1.35
C ILE A 106 0.40 15.40 0.47
N ASP A 107 -0.88 15.07 0.62
CA ASP A 107 -1.91 15.57 -0.29
C ASP A 107 -3.19 15.88 0.45
N ALA A 108 -3.34 17.16 0.82
CA ALA A 108 -4.50 17.62 1.59
C ALA A 108 -5.80 17.57 0.80
N THR A 109 -5.77 17.31 -0.51
CA THR A 109 -6.99 17.16 -1.31
C THR A 109 -7.64 15.80 -1.08
N VAL A 110 -6.93 14.83 -0.52
CA VAL A 110 -7.52 13.54 -0.16
C VAL A 110 -8.34 13.74 1.11
N PRO A 111 -9.67 13.47 1.05
CA PRO A 111 -10.52 13.70 2.23
C PRO A 111 -10.10 12.83 3.42
N ARG A 112 -10.29 13.36 4.62
CA ARG A 112 -10.12 12.60 5.86
C ARG A 112 -11.49 12.16 6.35
N TYR A 113 -11.54 10.95 6.95
CA TYR A 113 -12.82 10.42 7.42
C TYR A 113 -12.67 9.65 8.72
#